data_63601c082d9a8b43dceb27978dcd8e33
#
_entry.id   63601c082d9a8b43dceb27978dcd8e33
#
_cell.length_a   1.000
_cell.length_b   1.000
_cell.length_c   1.000
_cell.angle_alpha   90.00
_cell.angle_beta   90.00
_cell.angle_gamma   90.00
#
_symmetry.space_group_name_H-M   'P 1'
#
loop_
_entity.id
_entity.type
_entity.pdbx_description
1 polymer ?
#
loop_
_entity_poly.entity_id
_entity_poly.type
_entity_poly.pdbx_seq_one_letter_code
_entity_poly.pdbx_strand_id
1 'polypeptide(L)'
;MSIKLPDFLEWGLLNSLRNEMKAPLAKSFTQDTQFVPIDIPIIERLRNAGIDINIDELQIHSDGTLTYKGYRVLLYIRDISSMGREANMPKYHLAYCQTLEKMHKNDRFNRYVVANDDSGSFQVNVVDGSIQGQSVKLSVCQNCLDKIHWKGFDMQKMLRSVRLQLVSQFSLVEFFNTYSRDLISVTPKHTSVTAPLNDYSMDWPSISKNTKLARGYKCQYCNIILNGNDSKYLHVHHKNGQKYDNKDSNLDVLCIFCHANQPMHGHIKLTPQYSDFIAKYPRREN
;
A
#
# COMPACT_ATOMS: atom_id res chain seq x y z
N MET A 1 -46.83 -0.14 17.68
CA MET A 1 -46.20 0.64 18.76
C MET A 1 -45.09 1.50 18.13
N SER A 2 -45.21 2.82 18.16
CA SER A 2 -44.11 3.68 17.72
C SER A 2 -43.12 3.80 18.87
N ILE A 3 -41.87 3.44 18.59
CA ILE A 3 -40.77 3.62 19.56
C ILE A 3 -40.42 5.11 19.54
N LYS A 4 -40.69 5.81 20.64
CA LYS A 4 -40.30 7.21 20.82
C LYS A 4 -38.83 7.20 21.30
N LEU A 5 -37.93 7.71 20.49
CA LEU A 5 -36.55 7.90 20.90
C LEU A 5 -36.45 8.98 21.98
N PRO A 6 -35.49 8.85 22.94
CA PRO A 6 -35.25 9.88 23.94
C PRO A 6 -34.77 11.17 23.26
N ASP A 7 -35.10 12.31 23.86
CA ASP A 7 -34.55 13.60 23.40
C ASP A 7 -33.11 13.72 23.88
N PHE A 8 -32.17 13.53 22.94
CA PHE A 8 -30.73 13.57 23.21
C PHE A 8 -30.24 14.99 23.57
N LEU A 9 -31.02 16.04 23.24
CA LEU A 9 -30.69 17.42 23.59
C LEU A 9 -30.93 17.71 25.07
N GLU A 10 -31.85 16.98 25.69
CA GLU A 10 -32.17 17.10 27.13
C GLU A 10 -31.37 16.12 28.00
N TRP A 11 -30.59 15.22 27.40
CA TRP A 11 -29.81 14.24 28.16
C TRP A 11 -28.56 14.85 28.77
N GLY A 12 -28.61 15.11 30.11
CA GLY A 12 -27.55 15.83 30.82
C GLY A 12 -26.15 15.26 30.69
N LEU A 13 -25.98 13.92 30.77
CA LEU A 13 -24.66 13.25 30.61
C LEU A 13 -24.07 13.46 29.20
N LEU A 14 -24.91 13.36 28.17
CA LEU A 14 -24.46 13.57 26.80
C LEU A 14 -24.05 15.03 26.57
N ASN A 15 -24.80 15.99 27.14
CA ASN A 15 -24.48 17.40 27.05
C ASN A 15 -23.21 17.78 27.83
N SER A 16 -22.95 17.13 28.99
CA SER A 16 -21.71 17.33 29.73
C SER A 16 -20.52 16.86 28.90
N LEU A 17 -20.60 15.65 28.35
CA LEU A 17 -19.55 15.13 27.48
C LEU A 17 -19.32 16.02 26.22
N ARG A 18 -20.39 16.46 25.59
CA ARG A 18 -20.34 17.41 24.48
C ARG A 18 -19.61 18.70 24.83
N ASN A 19 -19.89 19.24 26.02
CA ASN A 19 -19.27 20.48 26.51
C ASN A 19 -17.78 20.27 26.82
N GLU A 20 -17.38 19.13 27.40
CA GLU A 20 -15.99 18.77 27.61
C GLU A 20 -15.22 18.65 26.29
N MET A 21 -15.86 18.09 25.28
CA MET A 21 -15.32 18.00 23.92
C MET A 21 -15.33 19.34 23.18
N LYS A 22 -15.90 20.42 23.75
CA LYS A 22 -16.08 21.71 23.09
C LYS A 22 -16.82 21.61 21.75
N ALA A 23 -17.74 20.65 21.61
CA ALA A 23 -18.51 20.42 20.40
C ALA A 23 -19.79 21.25 20.43
N PRO A 24 -19.96 22.27 19.57
CA PRO A 24 -21.18 23.05 19.53
C PRO A 24 -22.36 22.22 19.00
N LEU A 25 -23.59 22.58 19.41
CA LEU A 25 -24.78 22.01 18.76
C LEU A 25 -24.89 22.50 17.31
N ALA A 26 -25.21 21.56 16.41
CA ALA A 26 -25.54 21.93 15.04
C ALA A 26 -26.81 22.82 15.02
N LYS A 27 -26.79 23.89 14.24
CA LYS A 27 -27.85 24.93 14.25
C LYS A 27 -29.22 24.47 13.77
N SER A 28 -29.33 23.40 13.09
CA SER A 28 -30.53 22.59 12.75
C SER A 28 -30.21 21.66 11.59
N PHE A 29 -30.85 20.50 11.54
CA PHE A 29 -30.86 19.67 10.34
C PHE A 29 -32.02 20.15 9.45
N THR A 30 -31.81 21.18 8.64
CA THR A 30 -32.70 21.48 7.52
C THR A 30 -32.16 20.77 6.27
N GLN A 31 -33.06 20.37 5.37
CA GLN A 31 -32.70 19.63 4.15
C GLN A 31 -31.72 20.40 3.22
N ASP A 32 -31.49 21.67 3.46
CA ASP A 32 -30.56 22.53 2.73
C ASP A 32 -29.24 22.79 3.45
N THR A 33 -28.96 22.10 4.55
CA THR A 33 -27.61 22.18 5.16
C THR A 33 -26.63 21.43 4.26
N GLN A 34 -25.92 22.18 3.43
CA GLN A 34 -24.63 21.73 2.96
C GLN A 34 -23.85 21.26 4.19
N PHE A 35 -23.51 19.98 4.22
CA PHE A 35 -22.57 19.47 5.20
C PHE A 35 -21.30 20.31 5.10
N VAL A 36 -21.14 21.28 5.99
CA VAL A 36 -19.85 21.89 6.22
C VAL A 36 -19.09 20.83 7.01
N PRO A 37 -18.11 20.15 6.41
CA PRO A 37 -17.34 19.17 7.16
C PRO A 37 -16.74 19.90 8.36
N ILE A 38 -16.94 19.37 9.55
CA ILE A 38 -16.17 19.82 10.71
C ILE A 38 -14.71 19.64 10.28
N ASP A 39 -13.99 20.73 10.16
CA ASP A 39 -12.59 20.72 9.74
C ASP A 39 -11.77 20.21 10.92
N ILE A 40 -11.85 18.88 11.13
CA ILE A 40 -10.96 18.20 12.06
C ILE A 40 -9.58 18.39 11.44
N PRO A 41 -8.62 18.95 12.18
CA PRO A 41 -7.27 19.12 11.67
C PRO A 41 -6.78 17.83 11.01
N ILE A 42 -6.23 17.93 9.81
CA ILE A 42 -5.77 16.79 9.02
C ILE A 42 -4.90 15.85 9.86
N ILE A 43 -4.12 16.44 10.79
CA ILE A 43 -3.27 15.69 11.74
C ILE A 43 -4.09 14.74 12.63
N GLU A 44 -5.23 15.17 13.16
CA GLU A 44 -6.07 14.32 14.02
C GLU A 44 -6.74 13.22 13.20
N ARG A 45 -7.14 13.53 11.97
CA ARG A 45 -7.68 12.50 11.04
C ARG A 45 -6.64 11.45 10.69
N LEU A 46 -5.40 11.86 10.44
CA LEU A 46 -4.28 10.95 10.18
C LEU A 46 -3.93 10.08 11.39
N ARG A 47 -4.02 10.63 12.60
CA ARG A 47 -3.76 9.89 13.85
C ARG A 47 -4.86 8.89 14.20
N ASN A 48 -6.13 9.25 13.99
CA ASN A 48 -7.27 8.47 14.52
C ASN A 48 -7.90 7.54 13.50
N ALA A 49 -7.97 7.87 12.23
CA ALA A 49 -8.68 7.10 11.21
C ALA A 49 -7.90 6.92 9.90
N GLY A 50 -6.78 7.64 9.75
CA GLY A 50 -6.12 7.78 8.46
C GLY A 50 -6.95 8.59 7.47
N ILE A 51 -6.39 8.88 6.32
CA ILE A 51 -7.06 9.60 5.24
C ILE A 51 -6.94 8.78 3.97
N ASP A 52 -8.07 8.44 3.34
CA ASP A 52 -8.10 7.93 1.99
C ASP A 52 -7.90 9.09 1.03
N ILE A 53 -6.79 9.11 0.31
CA ILE A 53 -6.44 10.18 -0.62
C ILE A 53 -6.03 9.58 -1.96
N ASN A 54 -6.26 10.33 -3.02
CA ASN A 54 -5.83 9.94 -4.34
C ASN A 54 -4.31 10.18 -4.50
N ILE A 55 -3.62 9.29 -5.21
CA ILE A 55 -2.17 9.40 -5.44
C ILE A 55 -1.82 10.70 -6.16
N ASP A 56 -2.73 11.20 -7.02
CA ASP A 56 -2.54 12.43 -7.78
C ASP A 56 -2.47 13.68 -6.89
N GLU A 57 -2.84 13.55 -5.61
CA GLU A 57 -2.74 14.62 -4.61
C GLU A 57 -1.37 14.67 -3.93
N LEU A 58 -0.44 13.73 -4.28
CA LEU A 58 0.90 13.65 -3.72
C LEU A 58 1.79 14.75 -4.28
N GLN A 59 2.36 15.51 -3.40
CA GLN A 59 3.36 16.50 -3.76
C GLN A 59 4.74 16.07 -3.23
N ILE A 60 5.76 16.31 -4.01
CA ILE A 60 7.14 16.12 -3.61
C ILE A 60 7.66 17.49 -3.16
N HIS A 61 8.04 17.58 -1.90
CA HIS A 61 8.64 18.78 -1.37
C HIS A 61 10.04 19.02 -1.96
N SER A 62 10.52 20.25 -1.92
CA SER A 62 11.84 20.62 -2.44
C SER A 62 13.01 19.83 -1.83
N ASP A 63 12.84 19.30 -0.63
CA ASP A 63 13.81 18.43 0.06
C ASP A 63 13.67 16.93 -0.33
N GLY A 64 12.80 16.61 -1.28
CA GLY A 64 12.57 15.25 -1.76
C GLY A 64 11.60 14.42 -0.91
N THR A 65 11.12 14.95 0.23
CA THR A 65 10.15 14.25 1.06
C THR A 65 8.74 14.32 0.46
N LEU A 66 7.87 13.43 0.93
CA LEU A 66 6.49 13.36 0.47
C LEU A 66 5.63 14.34 1.27
N THR A 67 4.71 15.03 0.61
CA THR A 67 3.84 16.04 1.24
C THR A 67 2.41 16.00 0.71
N TYR A 68 1.45 16.35 1.58
CA TYR A 68 0.03 16.50 1.29
C TYR A 68 -0.55 17.69 2.05
N LYS A 69 -1.16 18.62 1.35
CA LYS A 69 -1.73 19.81 1.98
C LYS A 69 -0.82 20.45 3.04
N GLY A 70 0.48 20.44 2.78
CA GLY A 70 1.46 21.02 3.67
C GLY A 70 1.98 20.13 4.81
N TYR A 71 1.70 18.83 4.83
CA TYR A 71 2.17 17.93 5.89
C TYR A 71 3.04 16.79 5.34
N ARG A 72 3.91 16.16 6.10
CA ARG A 72 4.73 14.99 5.70
C ARG A 72 4.04 13.68 6.05
N VAL A 73 4.20 12.65 5.21
CA VAL A 73 3.72 11.30 5.50
C VAL A 73 4.76 10.25 5.34
N LEU A 74 4.49 9.13 6.00
CA LEU A 74 5.19 7.87 5.88
C LEU A 74 4.31 6.89 5.11
N LEU A 75 4.89 6.18 4.16
CA LEU A 75 4.19 5.16 3.37
C LEU A 75 4.81 3.80 3.61
N TYR A 76 4.00 2.75 3.73
CA TYR A 76 4.47 1.38 3.82
C TYR A 76 3.47 0.40 3.21
N ILE A 77 3.90 -0.83 2.94
CA ILE A 77 3.01 -1.91 2.51
C ILE A 77 2.57 -2.69 3.73
N ARG A 78 1.24 -2.73 3.98
CA ARG A 78 0.68 -3.39 5.15
C ARG A 78 0.58 -4.90 5.00
N ASP A 79 0.15 -5.36 3.82
CA ASP A 79 -0.14 -6.78 3.60
C ASP A 79 1.10 -7.49 3.07
N ILE A 80 1.64 -8.40 3.88
CA ILE A 80 2.87 -9.14 3.62
C ILE A 80 2.61 -10.65 3.57
N SER A 81 3.47 -11.39 2.89
CA SER A 81 3.42 -12.85 2.85
C SER A 81 4.21 -13.44 4.03
N SER A 82 3.74 -14.55 4.62
CA SER A 82 4.40 -15.28 5.70
C SER A 82 5.77 -15.85 5.28
N MET A 83 6.03 -15.98 3.99
CA MET A 83 7.35 -16.34 3.48
C MET A 83 8.42 -15.25 3.74
N GLY A 84 8.03 -14.09 4.28
CA GLY A 84 8.93 -13.02 4.68
C GLY A 84 9.70 -13.38 5.93
N ARG A 85 10.90 -13.93 5.78
CA ARG A 85 11.92 -13.85 6.83
C ARG A 85 12.11 -12.39 7.21
N GLU A 86 12.56 -12.08 8.44
CA GLU A 86 12.83 -10.70 8.88
C GLU A 86 13.55 -9.83 7.85
N ALA A 87 14.45 -10.43 7.05
CA ALA A 87 15.16 -9.77 5.96
C ALA A 87 14.26 -9.25 4.82
N ASN A 88 13.02 -9.75 4.70
CA ASN A 88 12.10 -9.40 3.62
C ASN A 88 10.90 -8.56 4.08
N MET A 89 10.92 -8.10 5.34
CA MET A 89 9.88 -7.19 5.83
C MET A 89 9.85 -5.90 4.96
N PRO A 90 8.64 -5.37 4.67
CA PRO A 90 8.52 -4.13 3.93
C PRO A 90 9.26 -3.01 4.65
N LYS A 91 9.72 -2.05 3.88
CA LYS A 91 10.34 -0.84 4.42
C LYS A 91 9.33 0.30 4.33
N TYR A 92 9.37 1.21 5.31
CA TYR A 92 8.59 2.43 5.17
C TYR A 92 9.38 3.50 4.39
N HIS A 93 8.65 4.38 3.76
CA HIS A 93 9.16 5.44 2.91
C HIS A 93 8.75 6.81 3.44
N LEU A 94 9.66 7.77 3.35
CA LEU A 94 9.47 9.16 3.78
C LEU A 94 9.82 10.18 2.69
N ALA A 95 10.30 9.68 1.55
CA ALA A 95 10.64 10.47 0.38
C ALA A 95 10.20 9.76 -0.90
N TYR A 96 9.98 10.51 -1.98
CA TYR A 96 9.69 9.92 -3.29
C TYR A 96 10.99 9.36 -3.90
N CYS A 97 11.33 8.18 -3.45
CA CYS A 97 12.56 7.49 -3.79
C CYS A 97 12.41 6.59 -5.02
N GLN A 98 13.53 6.08 -5.52
CA GLN A 98 13.56 5.16 -6.67
C GLN A 98 12.66 3.93 -6.50
N THR A 99 12.45 3.43 -5.27
CA THR A 99 11.53 2.32 -5.02
C THR A 99 10.08 2.72 -5.28
N LEU A 100 9.64 3.88 -4.77
CA LEU A 100 8.29 4.39 -5.01
C LEU A 100 8.06 4.73 -6.48
N GLU A 101 9.07 5.31 -7.14
CA GLU A 101 9.01 5.58 -8.56
C GLU A 101 8.80 4.30 -9.40
N LYS A 102 9.54 3.23 -9.09
CA LYS A 102 9.36 1.92 -9.74
C LYS A 102 7.98 1.34 -9.47
N MET A 103 7.47 1.45 -8.24
CA MET A 103 6.13 0.99 -7.89
C MET A 103 5.04 1.78 -8.62
N HIS A 104 5.22 3.08 -8.76
CA HIS A 104 4.32 3.94 -9.52
C HIS A 104 4.32 3.59 -11.03
N LYS A 105 5.49 3.46 -11.66
CA LYS A 105 5.63 3.06 -13.07
C LYS A 105 5.02 1.68 -13.38
N ASN A 106 4.90 0.83 -12.37
CA ASN A 106 4.33 -0.51 -12.49
C ASN A 106 2.86 -0.58 -12.04
N ASP A 107 2.16 0.53 -11.87
CA ASP A 107 0.77 0.61 -11.38
C ASP A 107 0.55 -0.09 -10.01
N ARG A 108 1.60 -0.16 -9.17
CA ARG A 108 1.59 -0.87 -7.88
C ARG A 108 1.62 0.05 -6.67
N PHE A 109 1.45 1.35 -6.87
CA PHE A 109 1.51 2.31 -5.79
C PHE A 109 0.34 2.17 -4.81
N ASN A 110 -0.82 1.70 -5.28
CA ASN A 110 -2.01 1.46 -4.45
C ASN A 110 -1.83 0.38 -3.37
N ARG A 111 -0.68 -0.32 -3.34
CA ARG A 111 -0.32 -1.24 -2.25
C ARG A 111 0.15 -0.51 -0.98
N TYR A 112 0.48 0.76 -1.11
CA TYR A 112 0.95 1.55 0.01
C TYR A 112 -0.20 2.10 0.83
N VAL A 113 0.01 2.15 2.13
CA VAL A 113 -0.87 2.80 3.10
C VAL A 113 -0.07 3.86 3.86
N VAL A 114 -0.79 4.82 4.42
CA VAL A 114 -0.18 5.84 5.28
C VAL A 114 0.06 5.26 6.67
N ALA A 115 1.23 5.54 7.23
CA ALA A 115 1.45 5.30 8.64
C ALA A 115 0.76 6.36 9.48
N ASN A 116 -0.04 5.90 10.43
CA ASN A 116 -0.75 6.78 11.37
C ASN A 116 0.09 7.08 12.62
N ASP A 117 1.17 6.33 12.82
CA ASP A 117 2.03 6.41 13.99
C ASP A 117 3.48 6.68 13.57
N ASP A 118 4.14 7.58 14.28
CA ASP A 118 5.55 7.95 14.10
C ASP A 118 6.47 7.28 15.12
N SER A 119 5.97 6.37 15.92
CA SER A 119 6.75 5.56 16.88
C SER A 119 7.73 4.59 16.21
N GLY A 120 7.59 4.41 14.87
CA GLY A 120 8.31 3.38 14.11
C GLY A 120 7.66 2.00 14.20
N SER A 121 6.48 1.90 14.82
CA SER A 121 5.66 0.71 14.88
C SER A 121 4.53 0.79 13.86
N PHE A 122 4.39 -0.24 13.04
CA PHE A 122 3.45 -0.26 11.92
C PHE A 122 2.56 -1.49 12.01
N GLN A 123 1.28 -1.32 11.69
CA GLN A 123 0.34 -2.43 11.64
C GLN A 123 0.54 -3.20 10.33
N VAL A 124 0.84 -4.51 10.42
CA VAL A 124 0.97 -5.39 9.26
C VAL A 124 0.02 -6.57 9.35
N ASN A 125 -0.40 -7.08 8.20
CA ASN A 125 -1.17 -8.30 8.06
C ASN A 125 -0.33 -9.35 7.35
N VAL A 126 -0.35 -10.60 7.85
CA VAL A 126 0.30 -11.73 7.19
C VAL A 126 -0.78 -12.48 6.41
N VAL A 127 -0.76 -12.37 5.08
CA VAL A 127 -1.86 -12.78 4.18
C VAL A 127 -2.03 -14.30 4.10
N ASP A 128 -0.96 -15.07 4.26
CA ASP A 128 -0.93 -16.55 4.22
C ASP A 128 -0.86 -17.17 5.63
N GLY A 129 -1.00 -16.36 6.66
CA GLY A 129 -1.13 -16.74 8.05
C GLY A 129 -2.33 -16.03 8.67
N SER A 130 -2.94 -16.61 9.68
CA SER A 130 -4.10 -16.06 10.37
C SER A 130 -3.82 -14.78 11.21
N ILE A 131 -2.70 -14.11 10.97
CA ILE A 131 -2.26 -12.96 11.77
C ILE A 131 -2.69 -11.67 11.06
N GLN A 132 -3.63 -10.95 11.68
CA GLN A 132 -4.06 -9.63 11.24
C GLN A 132 -3.71 -8.58 12.29
N GLY A 133 -3.28 -7.40 11.85
CA GLY A 133 -3.07 -6.25 12.73
C GLY A 133 -1.92 -6.41 13.73
N GLN A 134 -0.86 -7.14 13.38
CA GLN A 134 0.32 -7.22 14.22
C GLN A 134 1.12 -5.92 14.15
N SER A 135 1.45 -5.35 15.31
CA SER A 135 2.35 -4.19 15.38
C SER A 135 3.80 -4.66 15.28
N VAL A 136 4.52 -4.16 14.27
CA VAL A 136 5.93 -4.50 14.06
C VAL A 136 6.76 -3.25 13.82
N LYS A 137 8.03 -3.29 14.22
CA LYS A 137 8.99 -2.24 13.86
C LYS A 137 9.50 -2.50 12.43
N LEU A 138 9.29 -1.55 11.54
CA LEU A 138 9.83 -1.57 10.20
C LEU A 138 11.10 -0.70 10.12
N SER A 139 11.97 -1.04 9.20
CA SER A 139 13.14 -0.22 8.91
C SER A 139 12.84 0.79 7.80
N VAL A 140 13.53 1.92 7.81
CA VAL A 140 13.45 2.91 6.75
C VAL A 140 14.03 2.38 5.43
N CYS A 141 13.48 2.82 4.31
CA CYS A 141 14.02 2.50 2.99
C CYS A 141 15.37 3.22 2.75
N GLN A 142 16.41 2.47 2.35
CA GLN A 142 17.72 3.04 2.03
C GLN A 142 17.66 4.07 0.88
N ASN A 143 16.82 3.81 -0.14
CA ASN A 143 16.63 4.77 -1.24
C ASN A 143 15.98 6.08 -0.76
N CYS A 144 15.22 6.06 0.36
CA CYS A 144 14.73 7.29 0.96
C CYS A 144 15.84 8.06 1.65
N LEU A 145 16.70 7.38 2.43
CA LEU A 145 17.85 8.01 3.08
C LEU A 145 18.83 8.60 2.07
N ASP A 146 19.07 7.90 0.97
CA ASP A 146 19.88 8.37 -0.15
C ASP A 146 19.27 9.61 -0.80
N LYS A 147 17.95 9.59 -1.06
CA LYS A 147 17.22 10.68 -1.69
C LYS A 147 17.28 12.00 -0.91
N ILE A 148 17.22 11.91 0.43
CA ILE A 148 17.29 13.08 1.31
C ILE A 148 18.70 13.34 1.87
N HIS A 149 19.69 12.55 1.44
CA HIS A 149 21.08 12.62 1.92
C HIS A 149 21.20 12.60 3.45
N TRP A 150 20.36 11.74 4.09
CA TRP A 150 20.29 11.66 5.55
C TRP A 150 21.65 11.40 6.19
N LYS A 151 22.17 12.36 6.96
CA LYS A 151 23.50 12.27 7.59
C LYS A 151 24.60 11.89 6.59
N GLY A 152 24.50 12.39 5.35
CA GLY A 152 25.46 12.08 4.29
C GLY A 152 25.28 10.70 3.67
N PHE A 153 24.12 10.04 3.89
CA PHE A 153 23.82 8.73 3.30
C PHE A 153 23.97 8.76 1.77
N ASP A 154 24.80 7.86 1.24
CA ASP A 154 25.07 7.73 -0.19
C ASP A 154 25.17 6.24 -0.53
N MET A 155 24.24 5.77 -1.38
CA MET A 155 24.15 4.37 -1.79
C MET A 155 25.37 3.89 -2.59
N GLN A 156 26.04 4.81 -3.31
CA GLN A 156 27.13 4.47 -4.21
C GLN A 156 28.50 4.52 -3.50
N LYS A 157 28.65 5.48 -2.58
CA LYS A 157 29.95 5.72 -1.93
C LYS A 157 30.14 5.00 -0.60
N MET A 158 29.03 4.66 0.08
CA MET A 158 29.12 4.02 1.39
C MET A 158 29.18 2.51 1.30
N LEU A 159 30.00 1.88 2.15
CA LEU A 159 30.01 0.44 2.35
C LEU A 159 28.67 -0.05 2.87
N ARG A 160 28.27 -1.25 2.49
CA ARG A 160 26.98 -1.85 2.91
C ARG A 160 26.83 -1.91 4.43
N SER A 161 27.89 -2.22 5.17
CA SER A 161 27.88 -2.28 6.64
C SER A 161 27.52 -0.91 7.25
N VAL A 162 28.14 0.16 6.76
CA VAL A 162 27.87 1.54 7.21
C VAL A 162 26.43 1.95 6.92
N ARG A 163 25.93 1.64 5.72
CA ARG A 163 24.53 1.89 5.35
C ARG A 163 23.54 1.19 6.27
N LEU A 164 23.78 -0.10 6.57
CA LEU A 164 22.92 -0.88 7.46
C LEU A 164 22.96 -0.33 8.88
N GLN A 165 24.10 0.14 9.36
CA GLN A 165 24.24 0.82 10.63
C GLN A 165 23.41 2.10 10.68
N LEU A 166 23.48 2.96 9.67
CA LEU A 166 22.67 4.18 9.59
C LEU A 166 21.16 3.87 9.54
N VAL A 167 20.75 2.81 8.83
CA VAL A 167 19.36 2.34 8.81
C VAL A 167 18.90 1.88 10.19
N SER A 168 19.74 1.13 10.92
CA SER A 168 19.37 0.61 12.26
C SER A 168 19.33 1.74 13.31
N GLN A 169 20.09 2.80 13.12
CA GLN A 169 20.13 3.97 13.99
C GLN A 169 19.14 5.06 13.59
N PHE A 170 18.39 4.88 12.49
CA PHE A 170 17.43 5.88 12.04
C PHE A 170 16.29 6.05 13.03
N SER A 171 16.02 7.30 13.41
CA SER A 171 14.94 7.68 14.31
C SER A 171 13.95 8.61 13.61
N LEU A 172 12.67 8.27 13.65
CA LEU A 172 11.59 9.14 13.15
C LEU A 172 11.49 10.43 13.98
N VAL A 173 11.79 10.37 15.28
CA VAL A 173 11.82 11.57 16.13
C VAL A 173 12.90 12.53 15.64
N GLU A 174 14.11 12.04 15.38
CA GLU A 174 15.20 12.84 14.86
C GLU A 174 14.90 13.39 13.46
N PHE A 175 14.28 12.55 12.61
CA PHE A 175 13.84 12.95 11.29
C PHE A 175 12.85 14.12 11.36
N PHE A 176 11.82 14.04 12.20
CA PHE A 176 10.83 15.11 12.33
C PHE A 176 11.33 16.35 13.08
N ASN A 177 12.43 16.24 13.83
CA ASN A 177 13.12 17.40 14.37
C ASN A 177 13.90 18.15 13.28
N THR A 178 14.41 17.44 12.27
CA THR A 178 15.14 18.02 11.13
C THR A 178 14.19 18.53 10.05
N TYR A 179 13.15 17.76 9.77
CA TYR A 179 12.13 18.03 8.75
C TYR A 179 10.79 18.26 9.44
N SER A 180 10.36 19.51 9.52
CA SER A 180 9.11 19.88 10.23
C SER A 180 7.93 18.98 9.86
N ARG A 181 7.16 18.58 10.86
CA ARG A 181 5.91 17.82 10.69
C ARG A 181 4.81 18.58 9.98
N ASP A 182 4.91 19.87 9.86
CA ASP A 182 3.89 20.73 9.24
C ASP A 182 3.79 20.54 7.72
N LEU A 183 4.45 19.50 7.22
CA LEU A 183 4.39 19.13 5.82
C LEU A 183 3.88 17.71 5.70
N ILE A 184 2.68 17.53 5.26
CA ILE A 184 2.13 16.22 5.09
C ILE A 184 1.84 15.89 3.68
N SER A 185 1.77 14.70 3.33
CA SER A 185 1.52 14.27 2.10
C SER A 185 0.63 13.21 1.79
N VAL A 186 0.52 12.79 0.76
CA VAL A 186 -0.40 12.00 0.10
C VAL A 186 -0.39 10.59 0.38
N THR A 187 -1.56 10.09 0.40
CA THR A 187 -1.85 8.75 0.68
C THR A 187 -2.20 7.99 -0.59
N PRO A 188 -1.89 6.73 -0.67
CA PRO A 188 -2.66 5.77 -1.45
C PRO A 188 -4.14 5.82 -1.03
N LYS A 189 -5.03 5.20 -1.78
CA LYS A 189 -6.49 5.19 -1.51
C LYS A 189 -6.88 4.68 -0.12
N HIS A 190 -5.99 3.98 0.56
CA HIS A 190 -6.26 3.30 1.81
C HIS A 190 -5.21 3.61 2.87
N THR A 191 -5.65 3.67 4.12
CA THR A 191 -4.81 3.73 5.31
C THR A 191 -4.54 2.32 5.83
N SER A 192 -3.75 2.18 6.88
CA SER A 192 -3.55 0.90 7.56
C SER A 192 -4.85 0.28 8.09
N VAL A 193 -5.86 1.13 8.38
CA VAL A 193 -7.16 0.69 8.89
C VAL A 193 -8.15 0.39 7.77
N THR A 194 -8.16 1.19 6.71
CA THR A 194 -9.18 1.10 5.64
C THR A 194 -8.75 0.25 4.45
N ALA A 195 -7.45 -0.08 4.33
CA ALA A 195 -6.97 -0.91 3.23
C ALA A 195 -7.58 -2.32 3.30
N PRO A 196 -8.25 -2.80 2.23
CA PRO A 196 -8.69 -4.17 2.19
C PRO A 196 -7.50 -5.14 2.26
N LEU A 197 -7.73 -6.34 2.76
CA LEU A 197 -6.72 -7.40 2.71
C LEU A 197 -6.33 -7.65 1.25
N ASN A 198 -5.02 -7.69 0.98
CA ASN A 198 -4.52 -8.00 -0.35
C ASN A 198 -4.53 -9.51 -0.58
N ASP A 199 -5.72 -10.10 -0.56
CA ASP A 199 -5.94 -11.53 -0.82
C ASP A 199 -6.88 -11.74 -2.01
N TYR A 200 -6.88 -12.97 -2.54
CA TYR A 200 -7.78 -13.34 -3.63
C TYR A 200 -9.23 -13.41 -3.13
N SER A 201 -10.17 -12.92 -3.95
CA SER A 201 -11.58 -13.12 -3.69
C SER A 201 -11.96 -14.61 -3.77
N MET A 202 -13.03 -15.01 -3.07
CA MET A 202 -13.48 -16.42 -3.04
C MET A 202 -13.82 -16.97 -4.43
N ASP A 203 -14.22 -16.11 -5.35
CA ASP A 203 -14.58 -16.42 -6.73
C ASP A 203 -13.39 -16.36 -7.70
N TRP A 204 -12.18 -16.12 -7.19
CA TRP A 204 -10.95 -16.01 -8.00
C TRP A 204 -10.74 -17.18 -8.99
N PRO A 205 -10.98 -18.46 -8.63
CA PRO A 205 -10.85 -19.56 -9.58
C PRO A 205 -11.72 -19.38 -10.82
N SER A 206 -12.94 -18.91 -10.63
CA SER A 206 -13.90 -18.64 -11.72
C SER A 206 -13.46 -17.42 -12.55
N ILE A 207 -13.05 -16.34 -11.91
CA ILE A 207 -12.54 -15.13 -12.57
C ILE A 207 -11.31 -15.49 -13.41
N SER A 208 -10.35 -16.20 -12.84
CA SER A 208 -9.14 -16.62 -13.55
C SER A 208 -9.44 -17.48 -14.79
N LYS A 209 -10.36 -18.44 -14.66
CA LYS A 209 -10.79 -19.28 -15.78
C LYS A 209 -11.45 -18.46 -16.88
N ASN A 210 -12.40 -17.60 -16.53
CA ASN A 210 -13.15 -16.76 -17.47
C ASN A 210 -12.22 -15.74 -18.16
N THR A 211 -11.29 -15.15 -17.43
CA THR A 211 -10.29 -14.22 -17.99
C THR A 211 -9.40 -14.93 -19.03
N LYS A 212 -8.90 -16.14 -18.73
CA LYS A 212 -8.12 -16.94 -19.69
C LYS A 212 -8.94 -17.25 -20.95
N LEU A 213 -10.19 -17.62 -20.79
CA LEU A 213 -11.10 -17.92 -21.90
C LEU A 213 -11.34 -16.66 -22.74
N ALA A 214 -11.69 -15.54 -22.12
CA ALA A 214 -11.97 -14.27 -22.80
C ALA A 214 -10.75 -13.75 -23.59
N ARG A 215 -9.53 -14.06 -23.12
CA ARG A 215 -8.28 -13.72 -23.81
C ARG A 215 -7.79 -14.82 -24.77
N GLY A 216 -8.64 -15.83 -25.08
CA GLY A 216 -8.32 -16.91 -26.03
C GLY A 216 -7.12 -17.75 -25.62
N TYR A 217 -6.87 -17.93 -24.32
CA TYR A 217 -5.71 -18.66 -23.79
C TYR A 217 -4.37 -18.16 -24.35
N LYS A 218 -4.28 -16.87 -24.60
CA LYS A 218 -3.13 -16.22 -25.21
C LYS A 218 -2.39 -15.36 -24.18
N CYS A 219 -1.07 -15.52 -24.11
CA CYS A 219 -0.23 -14.61 -23.32
C CYS A 219 -0.23 -13.22 -23.96
N GLN A 220 -0.65 -12.20 -23.20
CA GLN A 220 -0.75 -10.82 -23.69
C GLN A 220 0.62 -10.15 -23.89
N TYR A 221 1.70 -10.76 -23.38
CA TYR A 221 3.06 -10.24 -23.52
C TYR A 221 3.80 -10.83 -24.72
N CYS A 222 3.86 -12.16 -24.83
CA CYS A 222 4.63 -12.85 -25.89
C CYS A 222 3.75 -13.51 -26.93
N ASN A 223 2.45 -13.39 -26.83
CA ASN A 223 1.46 -13.91 -27.77
C ASN A 223 1.37 -15.45 -27.92
N ILE A 224 2.10 -16.23 -27.10
CA ILE A 224 1.97 -17.69 -27.10
C ILE A 224 0.53 -18.10 -26.72
N ILE A 225 -0.01 -19.07 -27.44
CA ILE A 225 -1.33 -19.64 -27.15
C ILE A 225 -1.09 -20.99 -26.47
N LEU A 226 -1.72 -21.20 -25.32
CA LEU A 226 -1.56 -22.38 -24.48
C LEU A 226 -2.94 -22.95 -24.10
N ASN A 227 -3.45 -23.86 -24.92
CA ASN A 227 -4.75 -24.49 -24.77
C ASN A 227 -4.68 -25.86 -24.08
N GLY A 228 -5.82 -26.38 -23.66
CA GLY A 228 -5.95 -27.72 -23.09
C GLY A 228 -5.08 -27.89 -21.86
N ASN A 229 -4.26 -28.95 -21.86
CA ASN A 229 -3.36 -29.27 -20.74
C ASN A 229 -2.28 -28.21 -20.49
N ASP A 230 -1.98 -27.38 -21.48
CA ASP A 230 -0.95 -26.35 -21.37
C ASP A 230 -1.49 -25.03 -20.81
N SER A 231 -2.81 -24.92 -20.68
CA SER A 231 -3.44 -23.76 -20.01
C SER A 231 -3.00 -23.58 -18.55
N LYS A 232 -2.45 -24.63 -17.94
CA LYS A 232 -1.81 -24.59 -16.61
C LYS A 232 -0.63 -23.63 -16.53
N TYR A 233 0.06 -23.40 -17.65
CA TYR A 233 1.19 -22.45 -17.72
C TYR A 233 0.76 -21.02 -17.98
N LEU A 234 -0.55 -20.74 -18.11
CA LEU A 234 -1.09 -19.39 -18.12
C LEU A 234 -1.51 -18.97 -16.72
N HIS A 235 -1.06 -17.83 -16.31
CA HIS A 235 -1.41 -17.18 -15.05
C HIS A 235 -2.17 -15.89 -15.34
N VAL A 236 -3.17 -15.59 -14.51
CA VAL A 236 -3.80 -14.26 -14.51
C VAL A 236 -3.07 -13.40 -13.51
N HIS A 237 -2.55 -12.30 -13.98
CA HIS A 237 -1.70 -11.38 -13.24
C HIS A 237 -2.45 -10.08 -12.95
N HIS A 238 -2.44 -9.63 -11.69
CA HIS A 238 -2.94 -8.31 -11.31
C HIS A 238 -1.85 -7.27 -11.54
N LYS A 239 -2.04 -6.38 -12.52
CA LYS A 239 -1.05 -5.35 -12.91
C LYS A 239 -0.64 -4.46 -11.75
N ASN A 240 -1.61 -4.01 -10.95
CA ASN A 240 -1.36 -3.15 -9.79
C ASN A 240 -0.95 -3.91 -8.52
N GLY A 241 -0.88 -5.24 -8.55
CA GLY A 241 -0.52 -6.08 -7.42
C GLY A 241 -1.60 -6.21 -6.34
N GLN A 242 -2.83 -5.70 -6.60
CA GLN A 242 -3.98 -5.82 -5.69
C GLN A 242 -4.78 -7.06 -6.07
N LYS A 243 -4.68 -8.14 -5.28
CA LYS A 243 -5.32 -9.44 -5.56
C LYS A 243 -6.85 -9.39 -5.50
N TYR A 244 -7.42 -8.40 -4.82
CA TYR A 244 -8.87 -8.19 -4.72
C TYR A 244 -9.43 -7.30 -5.85
N ASP A 245 -8.58 -6.61 -6.61
CA ASP A 245 -9.01 -5.72 -7.71
C ASP A 245 -9.12 -6.51 -9.02
N ASN A 246 -10.25 -7.21 -9.17
CA ASN A 246 -10.54 -8.09 -10.29
C ASN A 246 -11.13 -7.39 -11.52
N LYS A 247 -10.96 -6.08 -11.63
CA LYS A 247 -11.38 -5.35 -12.84
C LYS A 247 -10.63 -5.87 -14.06
N ASP A 248 -11.34 -6.04 -15.17
CA ASP A 248 -10.76 -6.56 -16.41
C ASP A 248 -9.57 -5.74 -16.91
N SER A 249 -9.59 -4.42 -16.70
CA SER A 249 -8.50 -3.51 -17.02
C SER A 249 -7.23 -3.75 -16.19
N ASN A 250 -7.34 -4.39 -15.02
CA ASN A 250 -6.25 -4.71 -14.12
C ASN A 250 -5.69 -6.12 -14.31
N LEU A 251 -6.34 -6.97 -15.11
CA LEU A 251 -5.98 -8.37 -15.27
C LEU A 251 -5.30 -8.63 -16.62
N ASP A 252 -4.11 -9.24 -16.57
CA ASP A 252 -3.41 -9.73 -17.75
C ASP A 252 -3.24 -11.25 -17.68
N VAL A 253 -3.44 -11.92 -18.83
CA VAL A 253 -3.10 -13.34 -18.98
C VAL A 253 -1.67 -13.44 -19.47
N LEU A 254 -0.80 -14.03 -18.67
CA LEU A 254 0.63 -14.18 -18.96
C LEU A 254 1.04 -15.65 -18.90
N CYS A 255 1.90 -16.09 -19.83
CA CYS A 255 2.55 -17.37 -19.63
C CYS A 255 3.51 -17.29 -18.43
N ILE A 256 3.80 -18.43 -17.81
CA ILE A 256 4.61 -18.52 -16.60
C ILE A 256 5.99 -17.84 -16.75
N PHE A 257 6.58 -17.85 -17.94
CA PHE A 257 7.82 -17.15 -18.24
C PHE A 257 7.64 -15.62 -18.18
N CYS A 258 6.64 -15.08 -18.87
CA CYS A 258 6.37 -13.64 -18.86
C CYS A 258 5.92 -13.16 -17.47
N HIS A 259 5.19 -14.00 -16.73
CA HIS A 259 4.78 -13.72 -15.37
C HIS A 259 5.97 -13.68 -14.41
N ALA A 260 6.91 -14.62 -14.52
CA ALA A 260 8.13 -14.66 -13.71
C ALA A 260 9.05 -13.44 -13.91
N ASN A 261 8.92 -12.77 -15.06
CA ASN A 261 9.67 -11.54 -15.36
C ASN A 261 8.93 -10.25 -14.96
N GLN A 262 7.72 -10.36 -14.40
CA GLN A 262 7.04 -9.21 -13.82
C GLN A 262 7.73 -8.78 -12.51
N PRO A 263 7.65 -7.51 -12.13
CA PRO A 263 8.17 -7.04 -10.86
C PRO A 263 7.68 -7.90 -9.68
N MET A 264 8.59 -8.27 -8.79
CA MET A 264 8.32 -9.08 -7.58
C MET A 264 7.85 -10.53 -7.84
N HIS A 265 7.95 -11.05 -9.08
CA HIS A 265 7.53 -12.42 -9.44
C HIS A 265 8.69 -13.36 -9.76
N GLY A 266 9.94 -12.95 -9.51
CA GLY A 266 11.13 -13.75 -9.77
C GLY A 266 11.15 -15.12 -9.06
N HIS A 267 10.42 -15.26 -7.94
CA HIS A 267 10.28 -16.53 -7.21
C HIS A 267 9.62 -17.65 -8.07
N ILE A 268 8.81 -17.28 -9.06
CA ILE A 268 8.18 -18.25 -9.98
C ILE A 268 9.22 -19.05 -10.76
N LYS A 269 10.41 -18.48 -11.03
CA LYS A 269 11.49 -19.15 -11.72
C LYS A 269 12.05 -20.37 -10.96
N LEU A 270 11.76 -20.44 -9.66
CA LEU A 270 12.18 -21.54 -8.79
C LEU A 270 11.17 -22.70 -8.73
N THR A 271 10.04 -22.58 -9.45
CA THR A 271 8.97 -23.59 -9.42
C THR A 271 9.23 -24.69 -10.45
N PRO A 272 8.87 -25.97 -10.14
CA PRO A 272 8.93 -27.05 -11.13
C PRO A 272 8.13 -26.75 -12.39
N GLN A 273 6.97 -26.11 -12.24
CA GLN A 273 6.11 -25.71 -13.36
C GLN A 273 6.81 -24.76 -14.34
N TYR A 274 7.66 -23.85 -13.83
CA TYR A 274 8.47 -22.98 -14.68
C TYR A 274 9.51 -23.79 -15.46
N SER A 275 10.21 -24.70 -14.80
CA SER A 275 11.22 -25.57 -15.44
C SER A 275 10.59 -26.45 -16.52
N ASP A 276 9.44 -27.06 -16.24
CA ASP A 276 8.67 -27.83 -17.21
C ASP A 276 8.26 -27.01 -18.44
N PHE A 277 7.83 -25.77 -18.19
CA PHE A 277 7.48 -24.85 -19.28
C PHE A 277 8.68 -24.52 -20.17
N ILE A 278 9.83 -24.20 -19.59
CA ILE A 278 11.04 -23.86 -20.34
C ILE A 278 11.53 -25.08 -21.16
N ALA A 279 11.46 -26.28 -20.57
CA ALA A 279 11.82 -27.51 -21.28
C ALA A 279 10.90 -27.77 -22.49
N LYS A 280 9.60 -27.52 -22.32
CA LYS A 280 8.61 -27.76 -23.38
C LYS A 280 8.58 -26.64 -24.44
N TYR A 281 8.85 -25.40 -24.06
CA TYR A 281 8.80 -24.22 -24.90
C TYR A 281 10.13 -23.45 -24.84
N PRO A 282 11.22 -24.02 -25.42
CA PRO A 282 12.52 -23.38 -25.37
C PRO A 282 12.45 -22.03 -26.09
N ARG A 283 12.84 -20.97 -25.40
CA ARG A 283 12.89 -19.61 -25.95
C ARG A 283 14.33 -19.30 -26.32
N ARG A 284 14.53 -18.80 -27.52
CA ARG A 284 15.81 -18.20 -27.87
C ARG A 284 15.91 -16.88 -27.09
N GLU A 285 16.93 -16.77 -26.26
CA GLU A 285 17.32 -15.48 -25.71
C GLU A 285 17.72 -14.59 -26.90
N ASN A 286 16.96 -13.52 -27.10
CA ASN A 286 17.35 -12.45 -28.03
C ASN A 286 18.18 -11.43 -27.27
#